data_323af9a8dbb4abbb42a31fd89210d312
#
_entry.id   323af9a8dbb4abbb42a31fd89210d312
#
_cell.length_a   1.000
_cell.length_b   1.000
_cell.length_c   1.000
_cell.angle_alpha   90.00
_cell.angle_beta   90.00
_cell.angle_gamma   90.00
#
_symmetry.space_group_name_H-M   'P 1'
#
loop_
_entity.id
_entity.type
_entity.pdbx_description
1 polymer ?
#
loop_
_entity_poly.entity_id
_entity_poly.type
_entity_poly.pdbx_seq_one_letter_code
_entity_poly.pdbx_strand_id
1 'polypeptide(L)'
;MRKNSIKNTRINGEVQKELSKLITTEIKDPRISPWTSVVAVEVAPDLKTAKVYVSVLGNEEVQQDTLRGLKSAAPFMRSQLAKSINLRNTPELKFVMDQSIEYGVNMSKLIHDVNKDLQYKEEIITEDEEFFDEDDFEEEDFEDEDFEDEDFEEEDDE
;
A
#
# COMPACT_ATOMS: atom_id res chain seq x y z
N MET A 1 2.40 -15.93 -3.40
CA MET A 1 3.07 -15.06 -2.40
C MET A 1 3.95 -15.90 -1.49
N ARG A 2 5.26 -15.79 -1.58
CA ARG A 2 6.17 -16.45 -0.62
C ARG A 2 6.05 -15.70 0.70
N LYS A 3 5.57 -16.40 1.74
CA LYS A 3 5.54 -15.87 3.11
C LYS A 3 6.98 -15.50 3.48
N ASN A 4 7.24 -14.20 3.72
CA ASN A 4 8.51 -13.77 4.28
C ASN A 4 8.72 -14.54 5.58
N SER A 5 9.80 -15.30 5.67
CA SER A 5 10.14 -16.00 6.91
C SER A 5 10.28 -14.99 8.04
N ILE A 6 9.90 -15.35 9.26
CA ILE A 6 10.05 -14.51 10.48
C ILE A 6 11.48 -13.95 10.59
N LYS A 7 12.48 -14.72 10.15
CA LYS A 7 13.87 -14.27 10.08
C LYS A 7 14.06 -13.09 9.14
N ASN A 8 13.44 -13.11 7.94
CA ASN A 8 13.54 -12.01 6.99
C ASN A 8 12.87 -10.74 7.52
N THR A 9 11.73 -10.85 8.19
CA THR A 9 11.03 -9.71 8.78
C THR A 9 11.90 -9.01 9.83
N ARG A 10 12.60 -9.79 10.67
CA ARG A 10 13.53 -9.24 11.67
C ARG A 10 14.72 -8.55 11.00
N ILE A 11 15.34 -9.19 10.00
CA ILE A 11 16.47 -8.61 9.25
C ILE A 11 16.05 -7.32 8.57
N ASN A 12 14.88 -7.28 7.94
CA ASN A 12 14.36 -6.08 7.30
C ASN A 12 14.24 -4.92 8.28
N GLY A 13 13.72 -5.16 9.49
CA GLY A 13 13.59 -4.15 10.53
C GLY A 13 14.95 -3.66 11.07
N GLU A 14 15.91 -4.56 11.27
CA GLU A 14 17.27 -4.21 11.71
C GLU A 14 18.00 -3.37 10.65
N VAL A 15 17.93 -3.77 9.39
CA VAL A 15 18.51 -3.03 8.25
C VAL A 15 17.85 -1.67 8.09
N GLN A 16 16.52 -1.59 8.18
CA GLN A 16 15.77 -0.34 8.08
C GLN A 16 16.20 0.66 9.16
N LYS A 17 16.31 0.20 10.41
CA LYS A 17 16.71 1.02 11.55
C LYS A 17 18.12 1.58 11.37
N GLU A 18 19.08 0.74 10.98
CA GLU A 18 20.47 1.19 10.76
C GLU A 18 20.59 2.12 9.57
N LEU A 19 19.92 1.85 8.45
CA LEU A 19 19.91 2.74 7.29
C LEU A 19 19.28 4.11 7.63
N SER A 20 18.19 4.14 8.36
CA SER A 20 17.57 5.40 8.81
C SER A 20 18.53 6.22 9.67
N LYS A 21 19.26 5.58 10.59
CA LYS A 21 20.28 6.22 11.40
C LYS A 21 21.43 6.76 10.55
N LEU A 22 21.98 5.96 9.64
CA LEU A 22 23.08 6.35 8.75
C LEU A 22 22.71 7.57 7.90
N ILE A 23 21.53 7.57 7.31
CA ILE A 23 21.04 8.68 6.47
C ILE A 23 20.94 9.97 7.30
N THR A 24 20.46 9.89 8.54
CA THR A 24 20.23 11.07 9.38
C THR A 24 21.53 11.60 10.02
N THR A 25 22.45 10.71 10.40
CA THR A 25 23.59 11.10 11.26
C THR A 25 24.94 11.14 10.53
N GLU A 26 25.17 10.25 9.57
CA GLU A 26 26.50 10.04 8.98
C GLU A 26 26.63 10.56 7.55
N ILE A 27 25.56 10.58 6.79
CA ILE A 27 25.61 11.03 5.41
C ILE A 27 25.40 12.55 5.36
N LYS A 28 26.43 13.25 4.89
CA LYS A 28 26.42 14.72 4.74
C LYS A 28 26.46 15.13 3.25
N ASP A 29 25.73 14.41 2.40
CA ASP A 29 25.62 14.76 0.98
C ASP A 29 24.55 15.86 0.82
N PRO A 30 24.88 17.03 0.25
CA PRO A 30 23.94 18.14 0.09
C PRO A 30 22.76 17.82 -0.86
N ARG A 31 22.88 16.78 -1.68
CA ARG A 31 21.81 16.31 -2.58
C ARG A 31 20.73 15.54 -1.83
N ILE A 32 21.05 15.02 -0.64
CA ILE A 32 20.09 14.27 0.16
C ILE A 32 19.28 15.24 1.00
N SER A 33 17.97 15.28 0.77
CA SER A 33 17.07 16.11 1.55
C SER A 33 17.08 15.69 3.02
N PRO A 34 17.12 16.64 3.98
CA PRO A 34 17.01 16.33 5.40
C PRO A 34 15.64 15.69 5.76
N TRP A 35 14.64 15.86 4.89
CA TRP A 35 13.30 15.27 5.02
C TRP A 35 13.19 13.92 4.29
N THR A 36 14.27 13.13 4.34
CA THR A 36 14.31 11.78 3.79
C THR A 36 14.08 10.76 4.89
N SER A 37 13.15 9.84 4.67
CA SER A 37 12.88 8.74 5.59
C SER A 37 12.88 7.39 4.88
N VAL A 38 13.31 6.34 5.57
CA VAL A 38 13.24 4.95 5.10
C VAL A 38 11.92 4.36 5.54
N VAL A 39 11.02 4.14 4.58
CA VAL A 39 9.67 3.62 4.83
C VAL A 39 9.68 2.11 5.06
N ALA A 40 10.39 1.39 4.21
CA ALA A 40 10.48 -0.07 4.29
C ALA A 40 11.79 -0.57 3.68
N VAL A 41 12.18 -1.76 4.07
CA VAL A 41 13.31 -2.49 3.48
C VAL A 41 12.89 -3.92 3.20
N GLU A 42 13.20 -4.40 2.02
CA GLU A 42 13.00 -5.78 1.60
C GLU A 42 14.33 -6.43 1.25
N VAL A 43 14.84 -7.22 2.15
CA VAL A 43 16.06 -8.00 1.91
C VAL A 43 15.69 -9.31 1.21
N ALA A 44 16.37 -9.60 0.12
CA ALA A 44 16.17 -10.86 -0.59
C ALA A 44 16.56 -12.07 0.30
N PRO A 45 15.88 -13.22 0.18
CA PRO A 45 16.15 -14.41 1.00
C PRO A 45 17.59 -14.91 0.93
N ASP A 46 18.28 -14.63 -0.18
CA ASP A 46 19.69 -14.98 -0.42
C ASP A 46 20.68 -13.96 0.17
N LEU A 47 20.17 -12.87 0.78
CA LEU A 47 20.94 -11.75 1.34
C LEU A 47 21.88 -11.07 0.34
N LYS A 48 21.62 -11.17 -0.97
CA LYS A 48 22.46 -10.52 -1.98
C LYS A 48 22.04 -9.08 -2.28
N THR A 49 20.73 -8.84 -2.26
CA THR A 49 20.16 -7.52 -2.55
C THR A 49 19.14 -7.10 -1.52
N ALA A 50 19.02 -5.81 -1.28
CA ALA A 50 17.98 -5.20 -0.47
C ALA A 50 17.35 -4.02 -1.23
N LYS A 51 16.04 -4.03 -1.37
CA LYS A 51 15.27 -2.89 -1.84
C LYS A 51 14.95 -1.98 -0.66
N VAL A 52 15.33 -0.73 -0.77
CA VAL A 52 15.12 0.29 0.27
C VAL A 52 14.13 1.31 -0.27
N TYR A 53 12.94 1.29 0.30
CA TYR A 53 11.89 2.25 -0.05
C TYR A 53 12.08 3.51 0.78
N VAL A 54 12.25 4.64 0.09
CA VAL A 54 12.49 5.93 0.72
C VAL A 54 11.40 6.92 0.34
N SER A 55 10.95 7.70 1.31
CA SER A 55 10.05 8.82 1.12
C SER A 55 10.84 10.12 1.32
N VAL A 56 10.63 11.07 0.43
CA VAL A 56 11.30 12.36 0.45
C VAL A 56 10.24 13.45 0.32
N LEU A 57 10.21 14.36 1.28
CA LEU A 57 9.35 15.52 1.20
C LEU A 57 10.00 16.58 0.28
N GLY A 58 9.33 16.91 -0.81
CA GLY A 58 9.79 17.89 -1.81
C GLY A 58 9.22 17.61 -3.19
N ASN A 59 9.58 18.47 -4.13
CA ASN A 59 9.24 18.31 -5.54
C ASN A 59 10.03 17.16 -6.19
N GLU A 60 9.68 16.81 -7.42
CA GLU A 60 10.31 15.71 -8.15
C GLU A 60 11.82 15.88 -8.33
N GLU A 61 12.32 17.10 -8.51
CA GLU A 61 13.76 17.38 -8.60
C GLU A 61 14.48 17.00 -7.32
N VAL A 62 13.97 17.42 -6.15
CA VAL A 62 14.54 17.09 -4.83
C VAL A 62 14.53 15.58 -4.60
N GLN A 63 13.45 14.90 -5.02
CA GLN A 63 13.35 13.45 -4.92
C GLN A 63 14.40 12.74 -5.78
N GLN A 64 14.57 13.18 -7.03
CA GLN A 64 15.56 12.59 -7.94
C GLN A 64 17.01 12.87 -7.48
N ASP A 65 17.31 14.08 -7.02
CA ASP A 65 18.63 14.42 -6.50
C ASP A 65 18.94 13.63 -5.22
N THR A 66 17.96 13.46 -4.35
CA THR A 66 18.11 12.61 -3.17
C THR A 66 18.39 11.16 -3.55
N LEU A 67 17.67 10.60 -4.53
CA LEU A 67 17.96 9.26 -5.03
C LEU A 67 19.36 9.12 -5.61
N ARG A 68 19.84 10.13 -6.34
CA ARG A 68 21.21 10.15 -6.88
C ARG A 68 22.24 10.19 -5.75
N GLY A 69 22.00 11.03 -4.73
CA GLY A 69 22.82 11.11 -3.53
C GLY A 69 22.89 9.77 -2.77
N LEU A 70 21.74 9.14 -2.52
CA LEU A 70 21.64 7.84 -1.85
C LEU A 70 22.33 6.72 -2.64
N LYS A 71 22.17 6.68 -3.97
CA LYS A 71 22.88 5.72 -4.83
C LYS A 71 24.39 5.92 -4.76
N SER A 72 24.86 7.16 -4.73
CA SER A 72 26.28 7.50 -4.58
C SER A 72 26.83 7.09 -3.21
N ALA A 73 26.04 7.21 -2.15
CA ALA A 73 26.39 6.83 -0.79
C ALA A 73 26.20 5.33 -0.48
N ALA A 74 25.58 4.56 -1.38
CA ALA A 74 25.27 3.14 -1.17
C ALA A 74 26.50 2.28 -0.76
N PRO A 75 27.69 2.42 -1.38
CA PRO A 75 28.87 1.64 -0.96
C PRO A 75 29.30 1.95 0.47
N PHE A 76 29.23 3.22 0.87
CA PHE A 76 29.53 3.64 2.25
C PHE A 76 28.52 3.03 3.24
N MET A 77 27.21 3.19 2.95
CA MET A 77 26.15 2.62 3.79
C MET A 77 26.28 1.10 3.91
N ARG A 78 26.61 0.41 2.82
CA ARG A 78 26.85 -1.04 2.83
C ARG A 78 28.04 -1.40 3.74
N SER A 79 29.13 -0.64 3.71
CA SER A 79 30.29 -0.86 4.60
C SER A 79 29.94 -0.65 6.07
N GLN A 80 29.16 0.37 6.40
CA GLN A 80 28.71 0.60 7.78
C GLN A 80 27.72 -0.46 8.25
N LEU A 81 26.79 -0.86 7.39
CA LEU A 81 25.84 -1.91 7.66
C LEU A 81 26.53 -3.24 7.99
N ALA A 82 27.62 -3.56 7.27
CA ALA A 82 28.43 -4.75 7.54
C ALA A 82 29.09 -4.75 8.93
N LYS A 83 29.34 -3.57 9.48
CA LYS A 83 29.93 -3.41 10.82
C LYS A 83 28.87 -3.43 11.92
N SER A 84 27.67 -2.89 11.64
CA SER A 84 26.59 -2.74 12.63
C SER A 84 25.75 -3.99 12.79
N ILE A 85 25.51 -4.71 11.70
CA ILE A 85 24.63 -5.88 11.70
C ILE A 85 25.44 -7.13 11.37
N ASN A 86 25.31 -8.15 12.20
CA ASN A 86 25.97 -9.44 11.98
C ASN A 86 25.17 -10.30 10.98
N LEU A 87 25.27 -9.95 9.70
CA LEU A 87 24.68 -10.71 8.61
C LEU A 87 25.74 -11.60 7.95
N ARG A 88 25.33 -12.81 7.54
CA ARG A 88 26.18 -13.72 6.77
C ARG A 88 26.73 -13.09 5.49
N ASN A 89 25.91 -12.23 4.85
CA ASN A 89 26.27 -11.46 3.68
C ASN A 89 25.59 -10.08 3.77
N THR A 90 26.34 -9.02 3.46
CA THR A 90 25.77 -7.67 3.44
C THR A 90 25.19 -7.38 2.05
N PRO A 91 23.88 -7.12 1.97
CA PRO A 91 23.19 -6.97 0.69
C PRO A 91 23.63 -5.70 -0.04
N GLU A 92 23.51 -5.75 -1.37
CA GLU A 92 23.59 -4.58 -2.21
C GLU A 92 22.31 -3.74 -2.05
N LEU A 93 22.46 -2.44 -1.79
CA LEU A 93 21.33 -1.54 -1.54
C LEU A 93 20.79 -0.97 -2.86
N LYS A 94 19.50 -1.14 -3.11
CA LYS A 94 18.76 -0.56 -4.23
C LYS A 94 17.69 0.38 -3.70
N PHE A 95 17.88 1.68 -3.89
CA PHE A 95 16.94 2.71 -3.44
C PHE A 95 15.81 2.89 -4.46
N VAL A 96 14.58 2.89 -3.95
CA VAL A 96 13.35 3.09 -4.72
C VAL A 96 12.53 4.15 -4.00
N MET A 97 11.96 5.10 -4.76
CA MET A 97 11.03 6.08 -4.20
C MET A 97 9.72 5.39 -3.82
N ASP A 98 9.24 5.65 -2.63
CA ASP A 98 7.93 5.20 -2.17
C ASP A 98 6.86 6.24 -2.53
N GLN A 99 5.91 5.84 -3.38
CA GLN A 99 4.80 6.67 -3.83
C GLN A 99 3.49 6.38 -3.09
N SER A 100 3.56 5.63 -1.99
CA SER A 100 2.36 5.21 -1.23
C SER A 100 1.54 6.40 -0.72
N ILE A 101 2.21 7.48 -0.31
CA ILE A 101 1.53 8.70 0.18
C ILE A 101 0.80 9.41 -0.96
N GLU A 102 1.44 9.56 -2.13
CA GLU A 102 0.83 10.17 -3.32
C GLU A 102 -0.36 9.36 -3.81
N TYR A 103 -0.21 8.03 -3.83
CA TYR A 103 -1.31 7.13 -4.16
C TYR A 103 -2.48 7.26 -3.18
N GLY A 104 -2.21 7.33 -1.88
CA GLY A 104 -3.23 7.53 -0.84
C GLY A 104 -3.98 8.83 -1.00
N VAL A 105 -3.29 9.93 -1.28
CA VAL A 105 -3.90 11.26 -1.52
C VAL A 105 -4.77 11.24 -2.78
N ASN A 106 -4.29 10.64 -3.87
CA ASN A 106 -5.04 10.53 -5.11
C ASN A 106 -6.28 9.65 -4.95
N MET A 107 -6.16 8.54 -4.23
CA MET A 107 -7.29 7.66 -3.93
C MET A 107 -8.34 8.37 -3.07
N SER A 108 -7.91 9.13 -2.05
CA SER A 108 -8.83 9.93 -1.21
C SER A 108 -9.59 10.97 -2.02
N LYS A 109 -8.93 11.64 -2.98
CA LYS A 109 -9.59 12.56 -3.90
C LYS A 109 -10.62 11.86 -4.76
N LEU A 110 -10.27 10.71 -5.36
CA LEU A 110 -11.19 9.92 -6.17
C LEU A 110 -12.43 9.47 -5.39
N ILE A 111 -12.23 9.01 -4.15
CA ILE A 111 -13.35 8.63 -3.25
C ILE A 111 -14.23 9.83 -2.96
N HIS A 112 -13.63 11.00 -2.70
CA HIS A 112 -14.38 12.22 -2.43
C HIS A 112 -15.20 12.65 -3.66
N ASP A 113 -14.61 12.62 -4.85
CA ASP A 113 -15.26 13.00 -6.10
C ASP A 113 -16.43 12.05 -6.42
N VAL A 114 -16.22 10.73 -6.28
CA VAL A 114 -17.29 9.73 -6.48
C VAL A 114 -18.43 9.90 -5.47
N ASN A 115 -18.13 10.15 -4.20
CA ASN A 115 -19.16 10.38 -3.18
C ASN A 115 -19.95 11.66 -3.46
N LYS A 116 -19.31 12.69 -3.97
CA LYS A 116 -19.99 13.93 -4.37
C LYS A 116 -20.96 13.68 -5.53
N ASP A 117 -20.54 12.92 -6.53
CA ASP A 117 -21.39 12.53 -7.67
C ASP A 117 -22.57 11.64 -7.22
N LEU A 118 -22.40 10.80 -6.20
CA LEU A 118 -23.47 9.98 -5.63
C LEU A 118 -24.48 10.85 -4.85
N GLN A 119 -24.02 11.82 -4.07
CA GLN A 119 -24.91 12.76 -3.37
C GLN A 119 -25.76 13.56 -4.36
N TYR A 120 -25.19 14.02 -5.46
CA TYR A 120 -25.95 14.69 -6.52
C TYR A 120 -27.03 13.81 -7.15
N LYS A 121 -26.77 12.50 -7.29
CA LYS A 121 -27.76 11.55 -7.80
C LYS A 121 -28.87 11.26 -6.80
N GLU A 122 -28.55 11.17 -5.52
CA GLU A 122 -29.57 11.00 -4.44
C GLU A 122 -30.46 12.24 -4.33
N GLU A 123 -29.91 13.46 -4.42
CA GLU A 123 -30.69 14.70 -4.43
C GLU A 123 -31.66 14.77 -5.63
N ILE A 124 -31.23 14.34 -6.82
CA ILE A 124 -32.09 14.32 -8.02
C ILE A 124 -33.22 13.29 -7.87
N ILE A 125 -32.92 12.11 -7.30
CA ILE A 125 -33.92 11.04 -7.11
C ILE A 125 -34.98 11.48 -6.09
N THR A 126 -34.62 12.20 -5.04
CA THR A 126 -35.58 12.71 -4.05
C THR A 126 -36.45 13.86 -4.55
N GLU A 127 -35.96 14.66 -5.49
CA GLU A 127 -36.76 15.70 -6.13
C GLU A 127 -37.78 15.13 -7.14
N ASP A 128 -37.48 13.98 -7.76
CA ASP A 128 -38.39 13.30 -8.70
C ASP A 128 -39.44 12.39 -8.00
N GLU A 129 -39.19 11.96 -6.73
CA GLU A 129 -40.12 11.12 -5.96
C GLU A 129 -41.31 11.90 -5.35
N GLU A 130 -41.28 13.23 -5.28
CA GLU A 130 -42.43 14.04 -4.83
C GLU A 130 -43.60 14.13 -5.86
N PHE A 131 -43.43 13.53 -7.03
CA PHE A 131 -44.44 13.58 -8.10
C PHE A 131 -45.18 12.25 -8.33
N PHE A 132 -45.12 11.28 -7.42
CA PHE A 132 -45.95 10.09 -7.51
C PHE A 132 -47.16 10.22 -6.55
N ASP A 133 -48.31 10.61 -7.13
CA ASP A 133 -49.60 10.60 -6.46
C ASP A 133 -49.97 9.14 -5.99
N GLU A 134 -50.31 9.00 -4.74
CA GLU A 134 -50.65 7.72 -4.02
C GLU A 134 -51.99 7.10 -4.44
N ASP A 135 -52.55 7.39 -5.62
CA ASP A 135 -53.95 7.02 -5.92
C ASP A 135 -54.16 5.86 -6.94
N ASP A 136 -53.09 5.14 -7.36
CA ASP A 136 -53.26 4.02 -8.32
C ASP A 136 -52.51 2.74 -7.90
N PHE A 137 -52.75 2.24 -6.70
CA PHE A 137 -52.34 0.87 -6.35
C PHE A 137 -53.61 -0.02 -6.28
N GLU A 138 -54.02 -0.59 -7.43
CA GLU A 138 -54.95 -1.70 -7.47
C GLU A 138 -54.25 -2.95 -6.91
N GLU A 139 -54.82 -3.52 -5.82
CA GLU A 139 -54.39 -4.78 -5.24
C GLU A 139 -54.68 -5.91 -6.25
N GLU A 140 -53.65 -6.39 -6.97
CA GLU A 140 -53.75 -7.69 -7.64
C GLU A 140 -53.43 -8.79 -6.63
N ASP A 141 -54.45 -9.59 -6.34
CA ASP A 141 -54.40 -10.81 -5.55
C ASP A 141 -53.35 -11.78 -6.10
N PHE A 142 -52.23 -11.92 -5.36
CA PHE A 142 -51.23 -12.95 -5.62
C PHE A 142 -51.69 -14.25 -4.97
N GLU A 143 -52.24 -15.20 -5.76
CA GLU A 143 -52.55 -16.55 -5.32
C GLU A 143 -51.24 -17.29 -5.00
N ASP A 144 -51.18 -17.84 -3.77
CA ASP A 144 -50.08 -18.69 -3.28
C ASP A 144 -50.01 -19.98 -4.12
N GLU A 145 -49.00 -20.14 -4.94
CA GLU A 145 -48.64 -21.43 -5.52
C GLU A 145 -47.80 -22.22 -4.53
N ASP A 146 -48.34 -23.32 -4.06
CA ASP A 146 -47.74 -24.33 -3.17
C ASP A 146 -46.44 -24.87 -3.81
N PHE A 147 -45.30 -24.62 -3.17
CA PHE A 147 -44.02 -25.21 -3.52
C PHE A 147 -43.91 -26.56 -2.80
N GLU A 148 -44.10 -27.64 -3.51
CA GLU A 148 -43.90 -29.02 -3.00
C GLU A 148 -42.38 -29.27 -2.84
N ASP A 149 -41.99 -29.66 -1.63
CA ASP A 149 -40.65 -30.14 -1.26
C ASP A 149 -40.34 -31.47 -1.98
N GLU A 150 -39.41 -31.48 -2.92
CA GLU A 150 -38.83 -32.71 -3.43
C GLU A 150 -37.67 -33.16 -2.53
N ASP A 151 -37.91 -34.30 -1.84
CA ASP A 151 -36.96 -35.07 -1.06
C ASP A 151 -35.73 -35.47 -1.92
N PHE A 152 -34.55 -34.97 -1.54
CA PHE A 152 -33.27 -35.41 -2.10
C PHE A 152 -32.72 -36.56 -1.26
N GLU A 153 -32.91 -37.80 -1.75
CA GLU A 153 -32.29 -38.99 -1.17
C GLU A 153 -30.77 -39.01 -1.41
N GLU A 154 -30.01 -39.06 -0.32
CA GLU A 154 -28.58 -39.37 -0.32
C GLU A 154 -28.41 -40.88 -0.61
N GLU A 155 -27.80 -41.23 -1.74
CA GLU A 155 -27.25 -42.57 -1.95
C GLU A 155 -25.75 -42.56 -1.51
N ASP A 156 -25.51 -43.25 -0.39
CA ASP A 156 -24.24 -43.80 0.02
C ASP A 156 -23.86 -44.96 -0.90
N ASP A 157 -22.67 -44.89 -1.57
CA ASP A 157 -22.05 -46.09 -2.12
C ASP A 157 -20.51 -46.06 -1.86
N GLU A 158 -20.11 -47.12 -1.23
CA GLU A 158 -18.89 -47.77 -0.84
C GLU A 158 -17.52 -47.33 -1.45
#